data_db9cce4f2b3aae0d74fb36e9860eed04
#
_entry.id   db9cce4f2b3aae0d74fb36e9860eed04
#
_cell.length_a   1.000
_cell.length_b   1.000
_cell.length_c   1.000
_cell.angle_alpha   90.00
_cell.angle_beta   90.00
_cell.angle_gamma   90.00
#
_symmetry.space_group_name_H-M   'P 1'
#
loop_
_entity.id
_entity.type
_entity.pdbx_description
1 polymer ?
#
loop_
_entity_poly.entity_id
_entity_poly.type
_entity_poly.pdbx_seq_one_letter_code
_entity_poly.pdbx_strand_id
1 'polypeptide(L)'
;MQTTGTPPTVSLAILRKMVLLTGGSVVLSLVITTTIMVLIGETGALPLALPIAGFCPLLVTPPATYVFCRRTMELQAANKALGEAHRNLSEVHARLKAAHEDLEHRANHDTMTGLANRDRFLAHLSDLKRQSDSGYLLMIDADHFKQINDLYGHDAGDGALLAVGQAISGSIRDTDLGARIGGEEFAVILRGSSTENATAIAERIRSNVEDICLTAADGSQLKVTVSIGGAPFTPDTRTKEVMRQADSQLYQAKRNGRNCVVIAGRMTRAA
;
A
#
# COMPACT_ATOMS: atom_id res chain seq x y z
N MET A 1 2.52 30.03 -27.62
CA MET A 1 2.63 29.59 -29.02
C MET A 1 1.23 29.24 -29.47
N GLN A 2 0.60 30.15 -30.23
CA GLN A 2 -0.74 29.96 -30.82
C GLN A 2 -0.57 29.03 -32.03
N THR A 3 -1.13 27.83 -31.94
CA THR A 3 -1.29 26.97 -33.11
C THR A 3 -2.48 27.48 -33.91
N THR A 4 -2.18 28.12 -35.06
CA THR A 4 -3.15 28.47 -36.10
C THR A 4 -3.77 27.18 -36.63
N GLY A 5 -4.92 26.81 -36.06
CA GLY A 5 -5.69 25.67 -36.53
C GLY A 5 -6.26 25.95 -37.91
N THR A 6 -5.82 25.21 -38.89
CA THR A 6 -6.51 25.11 -40.20
C THR A 6 -7.98 24.76 -39.94
N PRO A 7 -8.94 25.42 -40.64
CA PRO A 7 -10.35 25.10 -40.46
C PRO A 7 -10.57 23.61 -40.76
N PRO A 8 -11.33 22.88 -39.94
CA PRO A 8 -11.55 21.47 -40.15
C PRO A 8 -12.22 21.25 -41.50
N THR A 9 -11.52 20.63 -42.40
CA THR A 9 -12.10 20.14 -43.66
C THR A 9 -13.30 19.25 -43.29
N VAL A 10 -14.47 19.59 -43.86
CA VAL A 10 -15.70 18.81 -43.61
C VAL A 10 -15.41 17.36 -43.95
N SER A 11 -15.36 16.51 -42.96
CA SER A 11 -15.04 15.10 -43.17
C SER A 11 -16.10 14.48 -44.09
N LEU A 12 -15.67 13.66 -45.04
CA LEU A 12 -16.55 12.94 -45.97
C LEU A 12 -17.71 12.25 -45.27
N ALA A 13 -17.47 11.80 -44.03
CA ALA A 13 -18.49 11.18 -43.18
C ALA A 13 -19.60 12.17 -42.74
N ILE A 14 -19.25 13.43 -42.45
CA ILE A 14 -20.21 14.47 -42.10
C ILE A 14 -21.01 14.82 -43.34
N LEU A 15 -20.36 15.01 -44.48
CA LEU A 15 -21.03 15.33 -45.75
C LEU A 15 -22.03 14.23 -46.13
N ARG A 16 -21.67 12.96 -46.03
CA ARG A 16 -22.55 11.82 -46.29
C ARG A 16 -23.77 11.79 -45.36
N LYS A 17 -23.58 12.06 -44.04
CA LYS A 17 -24.68 12.16 -43.07
C LYS A 17 -25.60 13.33 -43.38
N MET A 18 -25.05 14.48 -43.76
CA MET A 18 -25.83 15.68 -44.17
C MET A 18 -26.72 15.35 -45.36
N VAL A 19 -26.15 14.75 -46.38
CA VAL A 19 -26.91 14.40 -47.62
C VAL A 19 -28.05 13.41 -47.33
N LEU A 20 -27.77 12.36 -46.52
CA LEU A 20 -28.77 11.36 -46.18
C LEU A 20 -29.90 11.93 -45.31
N LEU A 21 -29.58 12.74 -44.30
CA LEU A 21 -30.58 13.34 -43.41
C LEU A 21 -31.41 14.41 -44.13
N THR A 22 -30.77 15.21 -44.97
CA THR A 22 -31.49 16.23 -45.78
C THR A 22 -32.42 15.55 -46.78
N GLY A 23 -31.94 14.55 -47.52
CA GLY A 23 -32.77 13.79 -48.45
C GLY A 23 -33.97 13.11 -47.77
N GLY A 24 -33.73 12.44 -46.62
CA GLY A 24 -34.79 11.82 -45.84
C GLY A 24 -35.84 12.83 -45.32
N SER A 25 -35.38 14.02 -44.86
CA SER A 25 -36.26 15.07 -44.37
C SER A 25 -37.12 15.68 -45.49
N VAL A 26 -36.57 15.87 -46.69
CA VAL A 26 -37.33 16.33 -47.86
C VAL A 26 -38.40 15.31 -48.25
N VAL A 27 -38.04 14.03 -48.37
CA VAL A 27 -39.02 12.96 -48.71
C VAL A 27 -40.14 12.87 -47.66
N LEU A 28 -39.80 12.92 -46.39
CA LEU A 28 -40.77 12.87 -45.31
C LEU A 28 -41.71 14.09 -45.33
N SER A 29 -41.21 15.27 -45.55
CA SER A 29 -41.99 16.49 -45.63
C SER A 29 -42.95 16.48 -46.81
N LEU A 30 -42.52 15.99 -47.98
CA LEU A 30 -43.36 15.82 -49.16
C LEU A 30 -44.49 14.79 -48.92
N VAL A 31 -44.18 13.65 -48.33
CA VAL A 31 -45.17 12.63 -47.99
C VAL A 31 -46.22 13.16 -47.03
N ILE A 32 -45.81 13.80 -45.95
CA ILE A 32 -46.70 14.40 -44.95
C ILE A 32 -47.62 15.45 -45.61
N THR A 33 -47.06 16.36 -46.37
CA THR A 33 -47.81 17.43 -47.02
C THR A 33 -48.83 16.87 -47.98
N THR A 34 -48.44 15.88 -48.82
CA THR A 34 -49.36 15.24 -49.76
C THR A 34 -50.50 14.50 -49.06
N THR A 35 -50.14 13.76 -47.96
CA THR A 35 -51.16 13.03 -47.20
C THR A 35 -52.19 13.94 -46.55
N ILE A 36 -51.72 15.07 -45.95
CA ILE A 36 -52.59 16.04 -45.28
C ILE A 36 -53.51 16.69 -46.32
N MET A 37 -53.00 17.12 -47.48
CA MET A 37 -53.79 17.80 -48.52
C MET A 37 -54.86 16.87 -49.12
N VAL A 38 -54.52 15.59 -49.27
CA VAL A 38 -55.49 14.58 -49.74
C VAL A 38 -56.60 14.35 -48.69
N LEU A 39 -56.22 14.25 -47.39
CA LEU A 39 -57.22 14.05 -46.29
C LEU A 39 -58.18 15.22 -46.12
N ILE A 40 -57.71 16.43 -46.35
CA ILE A 40 -58.53 17.68 -46.23
C ILE A 40 -59.39 17.90 -47.50
N GLY A 41 -59.10 17.23 -48.61
CA GLY A 41 -59.80 17.38 -49.87
C GLY A 41 -59.35 18.61 -50.68
N GLU A 42 -58.33 19.32 -50.26
CA GLU A 42 -57.80 20.53 -50.86
C GLU A 42 -56.65 20.29 -51.86
N THR A 43 -56.89 19.39 -52.82
CA THR A 43 -55.89 18.95 -53.80
C THR A 43 -55.48 20.09 -54.81
N GLY A 44 -56.31 21.11 -54.93
CA GLY A 44 -56.03 22.24 -55.81
C GLY A 44 -54.86 23.13 -55.41
N ALA A 45 -54.47 23.11 -54.10
CA ALA A 45 -53.34 23.85 -53.60
C ALA A 45 -52.01 23.09 -53.63
N LEU A 46 -51.98 21.80 -54.01
CA LEU A 46 -50.78 20.96 -54.12
C LEU A 46 -49.63 21.58 -54.94
N PRO A 47 -49.86 22.27 -56.07
CA PRO A 47 -48.78 22.86 -56.88
C PRO A 47 -48.02 23.94 -56.11
N LEU A 48 -48.63 24.61 -55.16
CA LEU A 48 -48.00 25.64 -54.31
C LEU A 48 -47.39 25.06 -53.04
N ALA A 49 -48.01 24.04 -52.44
CA ALA A 49 -47.59 23.42 -51.18
C ALA A 49 -46.36 22.53 -51.32
N LEU A 50 -46.24 21.77 -52.38
CA LEU A 50 -45.14 20.83 -52.66
C LEU A 50 -43.76 21.53 -52.79
N PRO A 51 -43.60 22.62 -53.54
CA PRO A 51 -42.33 23.32 -53.59
C PRO A 51 -41.87 23.85 -52.21
N ILE A 52 -42.80 24.39 -51.44
CA ILE A 52 -42.52 24.90 -50.10
C ILE A 52 -42.08 23.76 -49.15
N ALA A 53 -42.81 22.64 -49.20
CA ALA A 53 -42.52 21.45 -48.42
C ALA A 53 -41.14 20.82 -48.74
N GLY A 54 -40.69 20.94 -49.98
CA GLY A 54 -39.35 20.50 -50.40
C GLY A 54 -38.25 21.50 -50.07
N PHE A 55 -38.51 22.79 -50.20
CA PHE A 55 -37.51 23.85 -50.04
C PHE A 55 -37.14 24.13 -48.59
N CYS A 56 -38.11 24.12 -47.66
CA CYS A 56 -37.86 24.35 -46.22
C CYS A 56 -36.86 23.37 -45.58
N PRO A 57 -37.00 22.04 -45.75
CA PRO A 57 -36.02 21.11 -45.23
C PRO A 57 -34.64 21.26 -45.89
N LEU A 58 -34.60 21.60 -47.16
CA LEU A 58 -33.34 21.81 -47.87
C LEU A 58 -32.53 23.00 -47.34
N LEU A 59 -33.21 24.01 -46.84
CA LEU A 59 -32.57 25.21 -46.28
C LEU A 59 -32.13 25.00 -44.81
N VAL A 60 -32.96 24.32 -43.99
CA VAL A 60 -32.77 24.25 -42.54
C VAL A 60 -31.93 23.01 -42.10
N THR A 61 -32.13 21.87 -42.78
CA THR A 61 -31.50 20.61 -42.34
C THR A 61 -29.98 20.62 -42.48
N PRO A 62 -29.34 21.14 -43.56
CA PRO A 62 -27.88 21.12 -43.67
C PRO A 62 -27.15 21.89 -42.59
N PRO A 63 -27.47 23.16 -42.28
CA PRO A 63 -26.81 23.89 -41.21
C PRO A 63 -27.04 23.27 -39.83
N ALA A 64 -28.23 22.80 -39.54
CA ALA A 64 -28.56 22.13 -38.29
C ALA A 64 -27.76 20.84 -38.11
N THR A 65 -27.70 20.00 -39.14
CA THR A 65 -26.91 18.77 -39.14
C THR A 65 -25.40 19.05 -39.01
N TYR A 66 -24.90 20.08 -39.68
CA TYR A 66 -23.50 20.49 -39.56
C TYR A 66 -23.15 20.88 -38.11
N VAL A 67 -23.93 21.74 -37.49
CA VAL A 67 -23.73 22.16 -36.08
C VAL A 67 -23.83 20.97 -35.13
N PHE A 68 -24.84 20.12 -35.33
CA PHE A 68 -25.01 18.90 -34.50
C PHE A 68 -23.82 17.95 -34.63
N CYS A 69 -23.41 17.62 -35.85
CA CYS A 69 -22.25 16.72 -36.06
C CYS A 69 -20.96 17.30 -35.49
N ARG A 70 -20.74 18.61 -35.66
CA ARG A 70 -19.56 19.28 -35.09
C ARG A 70 -19.56 19.20 -33.56
N ARG A 71 -20.68 19.51 -32.90
CA ARG A 71 -20.81 19.42 -31.43
C ARG A 71 -20.61 18.01 -30.92
N THR A 72 -21.16 17.02 -31.61
CA THR A 72 -21.01 15.61 -31.24
C THR A 72 -19.54 15.17 -31.32
N MET A 73 -18.81 15.61 -32.36
CA MET A 73 -17.37 15.31 -32.48
C MET A 73 -16.54 15.98 -31.39
N GLU A 74 -16.82 17.26 -31.09
CA GLU A 74 -16.15 18.00 -30.02
C GLU A 74 -16.39 17.32 -28.67
N LEU A 75 -17.64 16.91 -28.37
CA LEU A 75 -17.99 16.17 -27.16
C LEU A 75 -17.31 14.81 -27.09
N GLN A 76 -17.28 14.06 -28.19
CA GLN A 76 -16.59 12.76 -28.22
C GLN A 76 -15.08 12.91 -28.00
N ALA A 77 -14.45 13.91 -28.61
CA ALA A 77 -13.02 14.20 -28.41
C ALA A 77 -12.75 14.60 -26.94
N ALA A 78 -13.58 15.47 -26.38
CA ALA A 78 -13.47 15.89 -24.98
C ALA A 78 -13.66 14.71 -23.99
N ASN A 79 -14.68 13.86 -24.23
CA ASN A 79 -14.91 12.67 -23.41
C ASN A 79 -13.76 11.65 -23.50
N LYS A 80 -13.17 11.48 -24.69
CA LYS A 80 -12.00 10.62 -24.86
C LYS A 80 -10.79 11.17 -24.11
N ALA A 81 -10.51 12.46 -24.26
CA ALA A 81 -9.41 13.12 -23.54
C ALA A 81 -9.62 13.07 -22.02
N LEU A 82 -10.86 13.27 -21.54
CA LEU A 82 -11.20 13.13 -20.11
C LEU A 82 -10.99 11.70 -19.62
N GLY A 83 -11.39 10.70 -20.40
CA GLY A 83 -11.19 9.30 -20.07
C GLY A 83 -9.69 8.91 -19.99
N GLU A 84 -8.87 9.43 -20.91
CA GLU A 84 -7.42 9.25 -20.90
C GLU A 84 -6.78 9.95 -19.68
N ALA A 85 -7.17 11.19 -19.41
CA ALA A 85 -6.70 11.93 -18.23
C ALA A 85 -7.08 11.24 -16.92
N HIS A 86 -8.30 10.70 -16.83
CA HIS A 86 -8.76 9.96 -15.64
C HIS A 86 -7.96 8.67 -15.43
N ARG A 87 -7.66 7.92 -16.49
CA ARG A 87 -6.81 6.72 -16.40
C ARG A 87 -5.40 7.06 -15.93
N ASN A 88 -4.79 8.09 -16.52
CA ASN A 88 -3.46 8.54 -16.13
C ASN A 88 -3.42 8.99 -14.66
N LEU A 89 -4.44 9.73 -14.21
CA LEU A 89 -4.54 10.13 -12.81
C LEU A 89 -4.66 8.94 -11.86
N SER A 90 -5.49 7.95 -12.22
CA SER A 90 -5.65 6.73 -11.43
C SER A 90 -4.35 5.92 -11.33
N GLU A 91 -3.59 5.84 -12.43
CA GLU A 91 -2.31 5.15 -12.46
C GLU A 91 -1.25 5.86 -11.60
N VAL A 92 -1.15 7.20 -11.72
CA VAL A 92 -0.23 7.99 -10.89
C VAL A 92 -0.60 7.88 -9.41
N HIS A 93 -1.90 7.92 -9.08
CA HIS A 93 -2.38 7.77 -7.71
C HIS A 93 -2.03 6.39 -7.13
N ALA A 94 -2.22 5.32 -7.90
CA ALA A 94 -1.85 3.97 -7.49
C ALA A 94 -0.34 3.83 -7.24
N ARG A 95 0.49 4.39 -8.12
CA ARG A 95 1.96 4.41 -7.95
C ARG A 95 2.38 5.21 -6.72
N LEU A 96 1.77 6.38 -6.50
CA LEU A 96 2.06 7.22 -5.34
C LEU A 96 1.70 6.50 -4.04
N LYS A 97 0.54 5.83 -3.99
CA LYS A 97 0.10 5.05 -2.83
C LYS A 97 1.07 3.91 -2.53
N ALA A 98 1.47 3.14 -3.54
CA ALA A 98 2.44 2.06 -3.37
C ALA A 98 3.81 2.56 -2.90
N ALA A 99 4.29 3.69 -3.44
CA ALA A 99 5.54 4.30 -3.00
C ALA A 99 5.45 4.83 -1.55
N HIS A 100 4.30 5.38 -1.15
CA HIS A 100 4.08 5.83 0.22
C HIS A 100 4.07 4.66 1.21
N GLU A 101 3.38 3.57 0.89
CA GLU A 101 3.35 2.34 1.69
C GLU A 101 4.77 1.72 1.84
N ASP A 102 5.57 1.71 0.76
CA ASP A 102 6.95 1.24 0.80
C ASP A 102 7.83 2.13 1.69
N LEU A 103 7.68 3.46 1.56
CA LEU A 103 8.39 4.40 2.41
C LEU A 103 8.00 4.27 3.90
N GLU A 104 6.71 4.14 4.21
CA GLU A 104 6.23 3.90 5.57
C GLU A 104 6.75 2.56 6.13
N HIS A 105 6.76 1.52 5.31
CA HIS A 105 7.31 0.23 5.71
C HIS A 105 8.80 0.34 6.04
N ARG A 106 9.60 0.95 5.17
CA ARG A 106 11.05 1.17 5.41
C ARG A 106 11.33 2.11 6.58
N ALA A 107 10.48 3.11 6.79
CA ALA A 107 10.61 4.03 7.93
C ALA A 107 10.32 3.35 9.28
N ASN A 108 9.56 2.25 9.29
CA ASN A 108 9.08 1.60 10.51
C ASN A 108 9.67 0.21 10.76
N HIS A 109 10.25 -0.44 9.75
CA HIS A 109 10.75 -1.81 9.87
C HIS A 109 12.24 -1.90 9.55
N ASP A 110 12.91 -2.86 10.18
CA ASP A 110 14.25 -3.29 9.81
C ASP A 110 14.17 -4.12 8.52
N THR A 111 14.91 -3.72 7.51
CA THR A 111 14.83 -4.31 6.15
C THR A 111 15.36 -5.74 6.08
N MET A 112 16.21 -6.14 7.02
CA MET A 112 16.77 -7.49 7.07
C MET A 112 15.81 -8.47 7.74
N THR A 113 15.32 -8.13 8.93
CA THR A 113 14.55 -9.05 9.77
C THR A 113 13.04 -8.91 9.64
N GLY A 114 12.56 -7.81 9.05
CA GLY A 114 11.13 -7.48 8.95
C GLY A 114 10.48 -7.06 10.26
N LEU A 115 11.19 -7.12 11.39
CA LEU A 115 10.73 -6.61 12.66
C LEU A 115 10.63 -5.08 12.66
N ALA A 116 10.01 -4.49 13.66
CA ALA A 116 10.06 -3.04 13.84
C ALA A 116 11.51 -2.56 13.97
N ASN A 117 11.78 -1.36 13.47
CA ASN A 117 13.06 -0.71 13.70
C ASN A 117 13.08 0.01 15.06
N ARG A 118 14.25 0.55 15.43
CA ARG A 118 14.46 1.24 16.70
C ARG A 118 13.49 2.41 16.93
N ASP A 119 13.24 3.21 15.89
CA ASP A 119 12.42 4.42 16.01
C ASP A 119 10.95 4.07 16.28
N ARG A 120 10.41 3.10 15.53
CA ARG A 120 9.06 2.57 15.75
C ARG A 120 8.92 1.94 17.15
N PHE A 121 9.93 1.20 17.59
CA PHE A 121 9.95 0.60 18.94
C PHE A 121 9.86 1.68 20.03
N LEU A 122 10.68 2.72 19.97
CA LEU A 122 10.69 3.80 20.96
C LEU A 122 9.38 4.59 20.96
N ALA A 123 8.84 4.87 19.78
CA ALA A 123 7.55 5.53 19.63
C ALA A 123 6.44 4.68 20.26
N HIS A 124 6.38 3.39 19.95
CA HIS A 124 5.36 2.48 20.47
C HIS A 124 5.43 2.34 22.00
N LEU A 125 6.62 2.16 22.57
CA LEU A 125 6.80 2.11 24.03
C LEU A 125 6.34 3.39 24.73
N SER A 126 6.57 4.54 24.10
CA SER A 126 6.12 5.85 24.60
C SER A 126 4.60 5.99 24.53
N ASP A 127 3.97 5.46 23.47
CA ASP A 127 2.52 5.53 23.26
C ASP A 127 1.76 4.62 24.26
N LEU A 128 2.23 3.42 24.51
CA LEU A 128 1.63 2.52 25.50
C LEU A 128 1.60 3.17 26.88
N LYS A 129 2.65 3.84 27.28
CA LYS A 129 2.71 4.55 28.56
C LYS A 129 1.70 5.70 28.63
N ARG A 130 1.47 6.43 27.53
CA ARG A 130 0.41 7.46 27.44
C ARG A 130 -0.99 6.86 27.56
N GLN A 131 -1.19 5.62 27.08
CA GLN A 131 -2.45 4.88 27.16
C GLN A 131 -2.69 4.21 28.53
N SER A 132 -1.81 4.45 29.52
CA SER A 132 -1.87 3.84 30.83
C SER A 132 -1.72 2.31 30.82
N ASP A 133 -1.03 1.78 29.85
CA ASP A 133 -0.73 0.36 29.72
C ASP A 133 0.48 -0.04 30.57
N SER A 134 0.50 -1.30 30.96
CA SER A 134 1.62 -1.94 31.67
C SER A 134 2.05 -3.22 30.94
N GLY A 135 3.22 -3.73 31.27
CA GLY A 135 3.74 -4.96 30.66
C GLY A 135 5.23 -5.17 30.94
N TYR A 136 5.88 -5.86 30.02
CA TYR A 136 7.31 -6.17 30.11
C TYR A 136 8.04 -5.74 28.85
N LEU A 137 9.23 -5.19 29.05
CA LEU A 137 10.24 -4.98 28.03
C LEU A 137 11.29 -6.07 28.14
N LEU A 138 11.54 -6.80 27.06
CA LEU A 138 12.65 -7.71 26.91
C LEU A 138 13.73 -7.07 26.02
N MET A 139 14.99 -7.12 26.46
CA MET A 139 16.17 -6.85 25.67
C MET A 139 16.86 -8.16 25.35
N ILE A 140 17.20 -8.38 24.11
CA ILE A 140 17.71 -9.65 23.56
C ILE A 140 18.97 -9.35 22.76
N ASP A 141 19.99 -10.21 22.92
CA ASP A 141 21.24 -10.05 22.18
C ASP A 141 21.73 -11.42 21.72
N ALA A 142 22.18 -11.48 20.47
CA ALA A 142 22.72 -12.72 19.91
C ALA A 142 24.12 -13.00 20.47
N ASP A 143 24.23 -14.12 21.17
CA ASP A 143 25.46 -14.49 21.84
C ASP A 143 26.59 -14.78 20.84
N HIS A 144 27.77 -14.21 21.12
CA HIS A 144 28.97 -14.43 20.33
C HIS A 144 28.85 -14.05 18.83
N PHE A 145 27.95 -13.13 18.48
CA PHE A 145 27.64 -12.77 17.10
C PHE A 145 28.88 -12.34 16.31
N LYS A 146 29.80 -11.58 16.93
CA LYS A 146 31.06 -11.24 16.30
C LYS A 146 31.88 -12.47 15.90
N GLN A 147 31.92 -13.51 16.75
CA GLN A 147 32.64 -14.75 16.42
C GLN A 147 31.99 -15.50 15.24
N ILE A 148 30.66 -15.44 15.12
CA ILE A 148 29.96 -16.00 13.96
C ILE A 148 30.42 -15.31 12.69
N ASN A 149 30.45 -13.97 12.66
CA ASN A 149 30.96 -13.22 11.52
C ASN A 149 32.43 -13.50 11.21
N ASP A 150 33.27 -13.55 12.24
CA ASP A 150 34.71 -13.76 12.09
C ASP A 150 35.03 -15.17 11.56
N LEU A 151 34.25 -16.19 11.91
CA LEU A 151 34.48 -17.60 11.53
C LEU A 151 33.78 -17.99 10.23
N TYR A 152 32.55 -17.51 10.00
CA TYR A 152 31.69 -18.01 8.93
C TYR A 152 31.33 -16.93 7.89
N GLY A 153 31.82 -15.69 8.11
CA GLY A 153 31.53 -14.55 7.22
C GLY A 153 30.23 -13.84 7.53
N HIS A 154 30.07 -12.65 6.94
CA HIS A 154 28.90 -11.79 7.18
C HIS A 154 27.59 -12.41 6.71
N ASP A 155 27.59 -13.16 5.60
CA ASP A 155 26.37 -13.82 5.10
C ASP A 155 25.79 -14.82 6.11
N ALA A 156 26.66 -15.54 6.84
CA ALA A 156 26.24 -16.45 7.90
C ALA A 156 25.69 -15.68 9.13
N GLY A 157 26.30 -14.55 9.46
CA GLY A 157 25.81 -13.63 10.48
C GLY A 157 24.43 -13.04 10.12
N ASP A 158 24.25 -12.62 8.89
CA ASP A 158 22.96 -12.12 8.42
C ASP A 158 21.87 -13.21 8.48
N GLY A 159 22.21 -14.45 8.08
CA GLY A 159 21.35 -15.61 8.27
C GLY A 159 20.98 -15.86 9.74
N ALA A 160 21.93 -15.70 10.65
CA ALA A 160 21.69 -15.83 12.09
C ALA A 160 20.72 -14.75 12.61
N LEU A 161 20.90 -13.50 12.21
CA LEU A 161 20.01 -12.40 12.60
C LEU A 161 18.60 -12.58 12.06
N LEU A 162 18.47 -13.04 10.79
CA LEU A 162 17.18 -13.34 10.20
C LEU A 162 16.46 -14.45 10.97
N ALA A 163 17.17 -15.50 11.35
CA ALA A 163 16.62 -16.62 12.11
C ALA A 163 16.17 -16.19 13.53
N VAL A 164 16.95 -15.36 14.21
CA VAL A 164 16.57 -14.77 15.51
C VAL A 164 15.31 -13.90 15.34
N GLY A 165 15.24 -13.06 14.30
CA GLY A 165 14.06 -12.25 14.02
C GLY A 165 12.79 -13.09 13.78
N GLN A 166 12.90 -14.19 13.05
CA GLN A 166 11.81 -15.14 12.83
C GLN A 166 11.37 -15.85 14.12
N ALA A 167 12.31 -16.28 14.96
CA ALA A 167 12.03 -16.89 16.24
C ALA A 167 11.30 -15.92 17.19
N ILE A 168 11.69 -14.64 17.21
CA ILE A 168 11.00 -13.60 17.97
C ILE A 168 9.57 -13.43 17.44
N SER A 169 9.41 -13.20 16.13
CA SER A 169 8.09 -13.00 15.53
C SER A 169 7.14 -14.17 15.75
N GLY A 170 7.61 -15.41 15.62
CA GLY A 170 6.82 -16.62 15.90
C GLY A 170 6.52 -16.88 17.40
N SER A 171 7.20 -16.14 18.29
CA SER A 171 7.05 -16.31 19.75
C SER A 171 6.20 -15.24 20.41
N ILE A 172 5.72 -14.23 19.71
CA ILE A 172 4.93 -13.12 20.26
C ILE A 172 3.55 -13.05 19.60
N ARG A 173 2.63 -12.32 20.21
CA ARG A 173 1.26 -12.11 19.70
C ARG A 173 1.22 -10.85 18.83
N ASP A 174 0.15 -10.68 18.05
CA ASP A 174 -0.08 -9.46 17.24
C ASP A 174 -0.19 -8.18 18.10
N THR A 175 -0.55 -8.31 19.38
CA THR A 175 -0.61 -7.19 20.33
C THR A 175 0.75 -6.79 20.90
N ASP A 176 1.76 -7.64 20.74
CA ASP A 176 3.14 -7.43 21.19
C ASP A 176 3.96 -6.83 20.04
N LEU A 177 5.11 -6.24 20.33
CA LEU A 177 5.98 -5.68 19.31
C LEU A 177 7.40 -6.25 19.44
N GLY A 178 7.86 -6.93 18.41
CA GLY A 178 9.27 -7.31 18.23
C GLY A 178 10.00 -6.28 17.38
N ALA A 179 11.23 -5.92 17.75
CA ALA A 179 12.04 -4.94 17.07
C ALA A 179 13.51 -5.34 17.02
N ARG A 180 14.23 -4.89 15.97
CA ARG A 180 15.70 -4.86 15.94
C ARG A 180 16.17 -3.45 16.23
N ILE A 181 16.95 -3.28 17.31
CA ILE A 181 17.34 -1.97 17.84
C ILE A 181 18.82 -1.65 17.65
N GLY A 182 19.61 -2.64 17.29
CA GLY A 182 21.06 -2.52 17.04
C GLY A 182 21.53 -3.57 16.04
N GLY A 183 22.84 -3.72 15.91
CA GLY A 183 23.43 -4.71 15.01
C GLY A 183 22.98 -6.13 15.29
N GLU A 184 23.18 -6.59 16.55
CA GLU A 184 22.84 -7.92 17.07
C GLU A 184 21.82 -7.86 18.20
N GLU A 185 21.26 -6.67 18.43
CA GLU A 185 20.36 -6.37 19.55
C GLU A 185 18.90 -6.30 19.09
N PHE A 186 18.04 -7.00 19.81
CA PHE A 186 16.60 -7.02 19.59
C PHE A 186 15.87 -6.59 20.86
N ALA A 187 14.64 -6.18 20.72
CA ALA A 187 13.76 -5.87 21.84
C ALA A 187 12.34 -6.38 21.59
N VAL A 188 11.64 -6.72 22.67
CA VAL A 188 10.24 -7.12 22.60
C VAL A 188 9.45 -6.38 23.67
N ILE A 189 8.32 -5.79 23.28
CA ILE A 189 7.33 -5.20 24.16
C ILE A 189 6.18 -6.20 24.31
N LEU A 190 5.96 -6.67 25.54
CA LEU A 190 4.88 -7.58 25.90
C LEU A 190 3.80 -6.81 26.65
N ARG A 191 2.71 -6.47 25.95
CA ARG A 191 1.62 -5.68 26.51
C ARG A 191 0.76 -6.49 27.48
N GLY A 192 0.42 -5.93 28.64
CA GLY A 192 -0.46 -6.57 29.63
C GLY A 192 0.05 -7.89 30.21
N SER A 193 1.34 -8.18 30.06
CA SER A 193 1.91 -9.44 30.51
C SER A 193 2.30 -9.41 31.99
N SER A 194 2.02 -10.53 32.71
CA SER A 194 2.56 -10.78 34.03
C SER A 194 4.03 -11.22 33.95
N THR A 195 4.72 -11.27 35.09
CA THR A 195 6.10 -11.75 35.19
C THR A 195 6.23 -13.20 34.66
N GLU A 196 5.29 -14.06 35.01
CA GLU A 196 5.25 -15.46 34.60
C GLU A 196 5.10 -15.60 33.10
N ASN A 197 4.16 -14.83 32.50
CA ASN A 197 3.94 -14.82 31.06
C ASN A 197 5.16 -14.25 30.31
N ALA A 198 5.74 -13.15 30.80
CA ALA A 198 6.94 -12.58 30.21
C ALA A 198 8.11 -13.54 30.24
N THR A 199 8.30 -14.27 31.37
CA THR A 199 9.32 -15.30 31.49
C THR A 199 9.08 -16.46 30.52
N ALA A 200 7.85 -16.95 30.43
CA ALA A 200 7.50 -18.04 29.51
C ALA A 200 7.72 -17.65 28.02
N ILE A 201 7.38 -16.42 27.64
CA ILE A 201 7.62 -15.94 26.29
C ILE A 201 9.13 -15.77 26.03
N ALA A 202 9.88 -15.22 26.97
CA ALA A 202 11.32 -15.07 26.86
C ALA A 202 12.03 -16.43 26.72
N GLU A 203 11.67 -17.41 27.52
CA GLU A 203 12.20 -18.79 27.42
C GLU A 203 11.82 -19.46 26.10
N ARG A 204 10.60 -19.23 25.60
CA ARG A 204 10.19 -19.72 24.29
C ARG A 204 11.04 -19.12 23.16
N ILE A 205 11.31 -17.80 23.19
CA ILE A 205 12.20 -17.14 22.24
C ILE A 205 13.60 -17.77 22.32
N ARG A 206 14.16 -17.87 23.53
CA ARG A 206 15.49 -18.44 23.74
C ARG A 206 15.59 -19.88 23.21
N SER A 207 14.64 -20.74 23.58
CA SER A 207 14.62 -22.14 23.12
C SER A 207 14.45 -22.27 21.63
N ASN A 208 13.54 -21.50 21.03
CA ASN A 208 13.34 -21.50 19.58
C ASN A 208 14.61 -21.09 18.83
N VAL A 209 15.39 -20.13 19.37
CA VAL A 209 16.67 -19.73 18.78
C VAL A 209 17.73 -20.83 18.96
N GLU A 210 17.83 -21.43 20.14
CA GLU A 210 18.79 -22.52 20.42
C GLU A 210 18.57 -23.75 19.53
N ASP A 211 17.31 -24.03 19.18
CA ASP A 211 16.91 -25.14 18.31
C ASP A 211 17.21 -24.90 16.82
N ILE A 212 17.56 -23.66 16.45
CA ILE A 212 17.90 -23.32 15.06
C ILE A 212 19.26 -23.94 14.70
N CYS A 213 19.27 -24.66 13.61
CA CYS A 213 20.47 -25.22 13.02
C CYS A 213 20.69 -24.58 11.66
N LEU A 214 21.65 -23.67 11.55
CA LEU A 214 22.03 -23.05 10.28
C LEU A 214 23.21 -23.82 9.67
N THR A 215 23.26 -23.82 8.34
CA THR A 215 24.41 -24.41 7.62
C THR A 215 25.21 -23.27 6.99
N ALA A 216 26.47 -23.14 7.36
CA ALA A 216 27.38 -22.18 6.78
C ALA A 216 27.77 -22.59 5.34
N ALA A 217 28.39 -21.67 4.58
CA ALA A 217 28.75 -21.89 3.18
C ALA A 217 29.75 -23.06 3.00
N ASP A 218 30.56 -23.38 4.01
CA ASP A 218 31.48 -24.51 4.06
C ASP A 218 30.83 -25.84 4.44
N GLY A 219 29.50 -25.85 4.66
CA GLY A 219 28.73 -27.04 5.10
C GLY A 219 28.77 -27.31 6.60
N SER A 220 29.46 -26.50 7.40
CA SER A 220 29.49 -26.63 8.85
C SER A 220 28.15 -26.21 9.48
N GLN A 221 27.82 -26.86 10.62
CA GLN A 221 26.61 -26.52 11.37
C GLN A 221 26.91 -25.35 12.32
N LEU A 222 26.10 -24.29 12.19
CA LEU A 222 26.16 -23.11 13.02
C LEU A 222 24.99 -23.09 14.02
N LYS A 223 25.31 -23.02 15.30
CA LYS A 223 24.33 -22.80 16.38
C LYS A 223 24.34 -21.35 16.81
N VAL A 224 23.16 -20.80 17.01
CA VAL A 224 22.93 -19.44 17.50
C VAL A 224 22.23 -19.55 18.85
N THR A 225 22.65 -18.74 19.80
CA THR A 225 21.94 -18.59 21.09
C THR A 225 21.70 -17.12 21.37
N VAL A 226 20.78 -16.84 22.29
CA VAL A 226 20.47 -15.47 22.72
C VAL A 226 20.46 -15.37 24.23
N SER A 227 20.95 -14.26 24.74
CA SER A 227 20.75 -13.83 26.11
C SER A 227 19.59 -12.85 26.19
N ILE A 228 18.73 -12.97 27.21
CA ILE A 228 17.53 -12.14 27.34
C ILE A 228 17.47 -11.52 28.72
N GLY A 229 17.25 -10.20 28.79
CA GLY A 229 16.99 -9.46 30.00
C GLY A 229 15.60 -8.82 29.97
N GLY A 230 14.82 -8.92 31.04
CA GLY A 230 13.47 -8.37 31.09
C GLY A 230 13.22 -7.44 32.28
N ALA A 231 12.45 -6.37 32.04
CA ALA A 231 12.03 -5.43 33.07
C ALA A 231 10.55 -5.05 32.92
N PRO A 232 9.81 -4.87 34.01
CA PRO A 232 8.44 -4.41 33.98
C PRO A 232 8.39 -2.91 33.57
N PHE A 233 7.33 -2.52 32.87
CA PHE A 233 6.99 -1.11 32.69
C PHE A 233 5.56 -0.82 33.15
N THR A 234 5.38 0.37 33.66
CA THR A 234 4.10 0.95 34.04
C THR A 234 3.97 2.35 33.44
N PRO A 235 2.78 2.97 33.45
CA PRO A 235 2.60 4.33 32.96
C PRO A 235 3.56 5.34 33.57
N ASP A 236 3.89 5.18 34.86
CA ASP A 236 4.74 6.10 35.61
C ASP A 236 6.24 5.89 35.38
N THR A 237 6.65 4.73 34.86
CA THR A 237 8.06 4.40 34.65
C THR A 237 8.60 5.16 33.44
N ARG A 238 9.72 5.88 33.55
CA ARG A 238 10.35 6.56 32.40
C ARG A 238 10.88 5.56 31.40
N THR A 239 10.71 5.81 30.10
CA THR A 239 11.20 4.93 29.00
C THR A 239 12.68 4.58 29.15
N LYS A 240 13.52 5.58 29.45
CA LYS A 240 14.96 5.38 29.69
C LYS A 240 15.23 4.47 30.89
N GLU A 241 14.40 4.53 31.92
CA GLU A 241 14.56 3.72 33.12
C GLU A 241 14.22 2.25 32.84
N VAL A 242 13.11 1.98 32.15
CA VAL A 242 12.73 0.60 31.73
C VAL A 242 13.84 -0.01 30.87
N MET A 243 14.33 0.72 29.88
CA MET A 243 15.42 0.25 29.03
C MET A 243 16.68 -0.06 29.83
N ARG A 244 17.08 0.85 30.73
CA ARG A 244 18.25 0.63 31.60
C ARG A 244 18.10 -0.59 32.50
N GLN A 245 16.89 -0.84 33.01
CA GLN A 245 16.63 -2.02 33.85
C GLN A 245 16.70 -3.31 33.02
N ALA A 246 16.09 -3.35 31.85
CA ALA A 246 16.15 -4.50 30.95
C ALA A 246 17.59 -4.79 30.48
N ASP A 247 18.35 -3.74 30.11
CA ASP A 247 19.79 -3.87 29.78
C ASP A 247 20.61 -4.43 30.96
N SER A 248 20.34 -3.97 32.18
CA SER A 248 21.01 -4.52 33.38
C SER A 248 20.75 -6.01 33.57
N GLN A 249 19.53 -6.47 33.31
CA GLN A 249 19.17 -7.88 33.34
C GLN A 249 19.83 -8.67 32.18
N LEU A 250 19.88 -8.11 30.97
CA LEU A 250 20.59 -8.71 29.86
C LEU A 250 22.09 -8.87 30.15
N TYR A 251 22.71 -7.84 30.74
CA TYR A 251 24.09 -7.94 31.17
C TYR A 251 24.32 -9.06 32.19
N GLN A 252 23.39 -9.24 33.15
CA GLN A 252 23.43 -10.37 34.08
C GLN A 252 23.32 -11.71 33.34
N ALA A 253 22.40 -11.85 32.37
CA ALA A 253 22.28 -13.04 31.54
C ALA A 253 23.61 -13.38 30.84
N LYS A 254 24.25 -12.39 30.23
CA LYS A 254 25.58 -12.58 29.59
C LYS A 254 26.67 -13.00 30.57
N ARG A 255 26.67 -12.45 31.78
CA ARG A 255 27.63 -12.84 32.83
C ARG A 255 27.39 -14.22 33.42
N ASN A 256 26.13 -14.68 33.47
CA ASN A 256 25.73 -15.99 34.00
C ASN A 256 25.99 -17.15 33.03
N GLY A 257 26.75 -16.91 31.94
CA GLY A 257 27.16 -17.95 31.01
C GLY A 257 26.39 -17.92 29.68
N ARG A 258 25.61 -16.84 29.43
CA ARG A 258 24.81 -16.66 28.20
C ARG A 258 23.72 -17.74 28.04
N ASN A 259 23.02 -17.69 26.89
CA ASN A 259 21.92 -18.62 26.57
C ASN A 259 20.94 -18.80 27.76
N CYS A 260 20.52 -17.71 28.36
CA CYS A 260 19.63 -17.71 29.50
C CYS A 260 18.78 -16.43 29.57
N VAL A 261 17.72 -16.50 30.39
CA VAL A 261 16.79 -15.40 30.62
C VAL A 261 16.95 -14.89 32.06
N VAL A 262 16.99 -13.57 32.23
CA VAL A 262 16.96 -12.93 33.56
C VAL A 262 15.84 -11.89 33.59
N ILE A 263 14.82 -12.10 34.40
CA ILE A 263 13.68 -11.19 34.57
C ILE A 263 13.51 -10.86 36.04
N ALA A 264 13.46 -9.56 36.38
CA ALA A 264 13.26 -9.09 37.75
C ALA A 264 14.17 -9.77 38.78
N GLY A 265 15.44 -10.03 38.43
CA GLY A 265 16.42 -10.69 39.27
C GLY A 265 16.27 -12.21 39.39
N ARG A 266 15.29 -12.83 38.75
CA ARG A 266 15.15 -14.29 38.65
C ARG A 266 15.80 -14.77 37.35
N MET A 267 16.64 -15.79 37.45
CA MET A 267 17.27 -16.44 36.30
C MET A 267 16.54 -17.75 35.99
N THR A 268 16.26 -17.97 34.71
CA THR A 268 15.86 -19.28 34.17
C THR A 268 16.89 -19.74 33.14
N ARG A 269 17.20 -21.03 33.16
CA ARG A 269 18.15 -21.66 32.23
C ARG A 269 17.57 -23.01 31.83
N ALA A 270 17.87 -23.45 30.60
CA ALA A 270 17.60 -24.82 30.19
C ALA A 270 18.30 -25.80 31.17
N ALA A 271 17.57 -26.83 31.58
CA ALA A 271 18.10 -27.87 32.42
C ALA A 271 19.07 -28.79 31.67
#